data_1eb6eb10ad0f755a4d8bf44aca606580
#
_entry.id   1eb6eb10ad0f755a4d8bf44aca606580
#
_cell.length_a   1.000
_cell.length_b   1.000
_cell.length_c   1.000
_cell.angle_alpha   90.00
_cell.angle_beta   90.00
_cell.angle_gamma   90.00
#
_symmetry.space_group_name_H-M   'P 1'
#
loop_
_entity.id
_entity.type
_entity.pdbx_description
1 polymer ?
#
loop_
_entity_poly.entity_id
_entity_poly.type
_entity_poly.pdbx_seq_one_letter_code
_entity_poly.pdbx_strand_id
1 'polypeptide(L)'
;MQDLHVTIATGMTADLTDLLCARTRAFGVAVARYRHRGDILTRAYGGEQVQLPVAHCTSCTLREDLPRFLSGVAGRHDRLLLVLPEIADPLDAATAIDAADIGVRIDTVAMVADLATIARELGGGETLADRGIAGGATDGRTVSSVLAHQAETADLFLTWAPPHTDPFEAAAGHGLLTHLSPWARSLDLEAVTDLTAPAGRPAFDLHAVHERTQPGGALPGCPDPVGQVSTLIWRSRRPFHPERLYAALEPVLDTGVVRARGHLWLASRPLTLLSWESAGETLAIEPAGRWLHAADPATWRRASPIRRTTASLDWHPEYGDRRTEIRFTGLDIATAELCSALDEAVLTDIEMTAGELVWARLPDPFTPWLGPAAEPGTRRTA
;
A
#
# COMPACT_ATOMS: atom_id res chain seq x y z
N MET A 1 0.18 12.12 32.43
CA MET A 1 -1.03 11.74 31.72
C MET A 1 -0.75 10.37 31.13
N GLN A 2 -1.67 9.43 31.31
CA GLN A 2 -1.51 8.09 30.73
C GLN A 2 -1.84 8.21 29.24
N ASP A 3 -1.01 7.66 28.36
CA ASP A 3 -1.28 7.72 26.90
C ASP A 3 -2.50 6.88 26.56
N LEU A 4 -3.33 7.36 25.64
CA LEU A 4 -4.44 6.56 25.09
C LEU A 4 -3.87 5.56 24.06
N HIS A 5 -4.06 4.29 24.31
CA HIS A 5 -3.67 3.21 23.42
C HIS A 5 -4.75 2.94 22.37
N VAL A 6 -4.43 3.09 21.08
CA VAL A 6 -5.38 2.95 19.99
C VAL A 6 -5.02 1.75 19.12
N THR A 7 -6.00 0.87 18.91
CA THR A 7 -5.98 -0.11 17.82
C THR A 7 -6.80 0.44 16.66
N ILE A 8 -6.18 0.64 15.51
CA ILE A 8 -6.88 1.01 14.26
C ILE A 8 -7.34 -0.28 13.58
N ALA A 9 -8.60 -0.36 13.17
CA ALA A 9 -9.12 -1.49 12.42
C ALA A 9 -9.74 -1.04 11.10
N THR A 10 -9.49 -1.82 10.05
CA THR A 10 -10.03 -1.66 8.69
C THR A 10 -10.59 -2.97 8.18
N GLY A 11 -11.34 -2.94 7.09
CA GLY A 11 -11.85 -4.12 6.38
C GLY A 11 -13.01 -3.75 5.47
N MET A 12 -13.15 -4.49 4.38
CA MET A 12 -14.18 -4.23 3.36
C MET A 12 -15.56 -4.78 3.72
N THR A 13 -15.63 -5.74 4.66
CA THR A 13 -16.89 -6.39 5.05
C THR A 13 -17.44 -5.72 6.30
N ALA A 14 -18.50 -4.93 6.12
CA ALA A 14 -19.13 -4.18 7.22
C ALA A 14 -19.58 -5.08 8.38
N ASP A 15 -20.16 -6.25 8.07
CA ASP A 15 -20.65 -7.19 9.09
C ASP A 15 -19.52 -7.75 9.96
N LEU A 16 -18.36 -8.03 9.38
CA LEU A 16 -17.19 -8.51 10.13
C LEU A 16 -16.59 -7.41 11.03
N THR A 17 -16.57 -6.16 10.55
CA THR A 17 -16.16 -5.03 11.39
C THR A 17 -17.19 -4.74 12.50
N ASP A 18 -18.49 -5.01 12.26
CA ASP A 18 -19.53 -4.96 13.29
C ASP A 18 -19.34 -6.06 14.34
N LEU A 19 -19.03 -7.28 13.92
CA LEU A 19 -18.70 -8.39 14.82
C LEU A 19 -17.49 -8.03 15.69
N LEU A 20 -16.42 -7.48 15.11
CA LEU A 20 -15.26 -7.00 15.85
C LEU A 20 -15.65 -5.96 16.91
N CYS A 21 -16.48 -4.96 16.53
CA CYS A 21 -16.97 -3.94 17.45
C CYS A 21 -17.75 -4.55 18.63
N ALA A 22 -18.66 -5.50 18.34
CA ALA A 22 -19.48 -6.15 19.36
C ALA A 22 -18.62 -6.95 20.35
N ARG A 23 -17.68 -7.74 19.84
CA ARG A 23 -16.75 -8.52 20.67
C ARG A 23 -15.89 -7.61 21.55
N THR A 24 -15.30 -6.58 20.97
CA THR A 24 -14.42 -5.65 21.69
C THR A 24 -15.16 -4.95 22.84
N ARG A 25 -16.41 -4.53 22.60
CA ARG A 25 -17.26 -3.96 23.67
C ARG A 25 -17.58 -4.95 24.78
N ALA A 26 -17.75 -6.22 24.45
CA ALA A 26 -18.02 -7.28 25.46
C ALA A 26 -16.85 -7.45 26.44
N PHE A 27 -15.63 -7.06 26.04
CA PHE A 27 -14.44 -7.03 26.90
C PHE A 27 -14.19 -5.67 27.58
N GLY A 28 -15.16 -4.74 27.50
CA GLY A 28 -15.09 -3.44 28.18
C GLY A 28 -14.17 -2.41 27.52
N VAL A 29 -13.68 -2.65 26.28
CA VAL A 29 -12.87 -1.68 25.55
C VAL A 29 -13.78 -0.68 24.82
N ALA A 30 -13.43 0.60 24.89
CA ALA A 30 -14.14 1.65 24.17
C ALA A 30 -13.99 1.46 22.66
N VAL A 31 -15.07 1.73 21.92
CA VAL A 31 -15.10 1.58 20.45
C VAL A 31 -15.61 2.86 19.83
N ALA A 32 -14.80 3.45 18.92
CA ALA A 32 -15.20 4.49 18.01
C ALA A 32 -15.26 3.91 16.60
N ARG A 33 -16.35 4.17 15.89
CA ARG A 33 -16.56 3.67 14.54
C ARG A 33 -16.90 4.79 13.59
N TYR A 34 -16.20 4.81 12.46
CA TYR A 34 -16.52 5.66 11.32
C TYR A 34 -17.19 4.84 10.22
N ARG A 35 -18.23 5.39 9.61
CA ARG A 35 -18.89 4.84 8.42
C ARG A 35 -19.05 5.92 7.38
N HIS A 36 -18.72 5.59 6.15
CA HIS A 36 -18.93 6.47 5.00
C HIS A 36 -20.19 6.06 4.24
N ARG A 37 -21.06 7.04 3.93
CA ARG A 37 -22.22 6.84 3.04
C ARG A 37 -22.50 8.13 2.27
N GLY A 38 -22.37 8.07 0.94
CA GLY A 38 -22.52 9.24 0.08
C GLY A 38 -21.53 10.36 0.49
N ASP A 39 -22.04 11.54 0.76
CA ASP A 39 -21.23 12.70 1.15
C ASP A 39 -21.15 12.90 2.67
N ILE A 40 -21.42 11.85 3.45
CA ILE A 40 -21.43 11.92 4.91
C ILE A 40 -20.53 10.83 5.49
N LEU A 41 -19.64 11.27 6.37
CA LEU A 41 -18.89 10.43 7.28
C LEU A 41 -19.57 10.47 8.65
N THR A 42 -20.02 9.33 9.18
CA THR A 42 -20.66 9.25 10.50
C THR A 42 -19.67 8.66 11.48
N ARG A 43 -19.39 9.36 12.59
CA ARG A 43 -18.66 8.84 13.74
C ARG A 43 -19.62 8.43 14.84
N ALA A 44 -19.55 7.18 15.28
CA ALA A 44 -20.31 6.66 16.41
C ALA A 44 -19.37 6.34 17.59
N TYR A 45 -19.65 6.91 18.77
CA TYR A 45 -18.91 6.68 20.01
C TYR A 45 -19.77 6.96 21.23
N GLY A 46 -19.72 6.10 22.26
CA GLY A 46 -20.42 6.29 23.53
C GLY A 46 -21.94 6.41 23.42
N GLY A 47 -22.55 5.84 22.38
CA GLY A 47 -24.00 5.96 22.11
C GLY A 47 -24.38 7.19 21.29
N GLU A 48 -23.47 8.11 21.06
CA GLU A 48 -23.66 9.31 20.24
C GLU A 48 -23.22 9.08 18.78
N GLN A 49 -23.86 9.78 17.85
CA GLN A 49 -23.48 9.81 16.44
C GLN A 49 -23.28 11.26 16.00
N VAL A 50 -22.14 11.50 15.36
CA VAL A 50 -21.78 12.80 14.76
C VAL A 50 -21.68 12.62 13.26
N GLN A 51 -22.41 13.46 12.52
CA GLN A 51 -22.33 13.51 11.06
C GLN A 51 -21.32 14.58 10.63
N LEU A 52 -20.38 14.18 9.78
CA LEU A 52 -19.30 15.01 9.25
C LEU A 52 -19.48 15.09 7.73
N PRO A 53 -19.78 16.26 7.16
CA PRO A 53 -19.86 16.43 5.71
C PRO A 53 -18.51 16.16 5.06
N VAL A 54 -18.49 15.38 3.98
CA VAL A 54 -17.31 15.11 3.17
C VAL A 54 -17.23 16.17 2.06
N ALA A 55 -16.44 17.21 2.29
CA ALA A 55 -16.35 18.32 1.35
C ALA A 55 -15.46 18.00 0.13
N HIS A 56 -14.40 17.25 0.30
CA HIS A 56 -13.43 16.93 -0.75
C HIS A 56 -13.19 15.44 -0.88
N CYS A 57 -12.75 14.79 0.20
CA CYS A 57 -12.52 13.35 0.25
C CYS A 57 -12.67 12.82 1.68
N THR A 58 -12.98 11.53 1.80
CA THR A 58 -13.12 10.84 3.08
C THR A 58 -11.84 10.89 3.91
N SER A 59 -10.68 10.68 3.29
CA SER A 59 -9.37 10.78 3.96
C SER A 59 -9.11 12.20 4.50
N CYS A 60 -9.50 13.25 3.77
CA CYS A 60 -9.37 14.63 4.24
C CYS A 60 -10.21 14.88 5.50
N THR A 61 -11.47 14.43 5.48
CA THR A 61 -12.39 14.57 6.61
C THR A 61 -11.91 13.79 7.84
N LEU A 62 -11.41 12.57 7.64
CA LEU A 62 -10.80 11.77 8.71
C LEU A 62 -9.56 12.47 9.30
N ARG A 63 -8.68 12.99 8.46
CA ARG A 63 -7.45 13.68 8.88
C ARG A 63 -7.75 14.89 9.77
N GLU A 64 -8.85 15.58 9.52
CA GLU A 64 -9.26 16.73 10.33
C GLU A 64 -9.97 16.32 11.63
N ASP A 65 -10.81 15.28 11.59
CA ASP A 65 -11.64 14.89 12.75
C ASP A 65 -10.89 14.00 13.75
N LEU A 66 -10.07 13.06 13.28
CA LEU A 66 -9.39 12.08 14.15
C LEU A 66 -8.57 12.74 15.28
N PRO A 67 -7.69 13.72 15.04
CA PRO A 67 -6.93 14.34 16.12
C PRO A 67 -7.83 15.05 17.14
N ARG A 68 -8.85 15.75 16.67
CA ARG A 68 -9.80 16.47 17.55
C ARG A 68 -10.60 15.50 18.42
N PHE A 69 -11.12 14.44 17.80
CA PHE A 69 -11.88 13.42 18.52
C PHE A 69 -11.01 12.70 19.55
N LEU A 70 -9.83 12.23 19.16
CA LEU A 70 -8.93 11.47 20.04
C LEU A 70 -8.42 12.32 21.20
N SER A 71 -8.10 13.60 20.97
CA SER A 71 -7.75 14.55 22.04
C SER A 71 -8.91 14.71 23.04
N GLY A 72 -10.16 14.70 22.58
CA GLY A 72 -11.35 14.81 23.44
C GLY A 72 -11.65 13.58 24.28
N VAL A 73 -11.13 12.39 23.88
CA VAL A 73 -11.35 11.13 24.61
C VAL A 73 -10.10 10.65 25.35
N ALA A 74 -8.95 11.21 25.07
CA ALA A 74 -7.71 10.97 25.80
C ALA A 74 -7.91 11.28 27.31
N GLY A 75 -7.46 10.38 28.18
CA GLY A 75 -7.69 10.45 29.61
C GLY A 75 -9.05 9.96 30.13
N ARG A 76 -9.98 9.59 29.23
CA ARG A 76 -11.24 8.93 29.61
C ARG A 76 -11.13 7.40 29.55
N HIS A 77 -10.24 6.90 28.70
CA HIS A 77 -10.01 5.47 28.48
C HIS A 77 -8.52 5.23 28.33
N ASP A 78 -8.08 4.07 28.76
CA ASP A 78 -6.71 3.60 28.55
C ASP A 78 -6.57 3.01 27.14
N ARG A 79 -7.67 2.46 26.58
CA ARG A 79 -7.70 1.73 25.31
C ARG A 79 -8.92 2.08 24.47
N LEU A 80 -8.70 2.20 23.15
CA LEU A 80 -9.74 2.49 22.17
C LEU A 80 -9.57 1.62 20.93
N LEU A 81 -10.62 0.94 20.49
CA LEU A 81 -10.72 0.43 19.14
C LEU A 81 -11.29 1.53 18.23
N LEU A 82 -10.51 1.92 17.22
CA LEU A 82 -10.89 2.88 16.20
C LEU A 82 -11.14 2.13 14.89
N VAL A 83 -12.41 1.97 14.49
CA VAL A 83 -12.78 1.32 13.22
C VAL A 83 -12.99 2.37 12.17
N LEU A 84 -12.20 2.28 11.10
CA LEU A 84 -12.25 3.19 9.96
C LEU A 84 -13.33 2.76 8.95
N PRO A 85 -13.78 3.65 8.05
CA PRO A 85 -14.62 3.28 6.92
C PRO A 85 -13.90 2.29 6.00
N GLU A 86 -14.66 1.50 5.26
CA GLU A 86 -14.18 0.45 4.35
C GLU A 86 -13.14 0.98 3.33
N ILE A 87 -13.34 2.21 2.86
CA ILE A 87 -12.51 2.86 1.82
C ILE A 87 -11.30 3.63 2.36
N ALA A 88 -11.13 3.67 3.69
CA ALA A 88 -10.05 4.45 4.30
C ALA A 88 -8.70 3.75 4.18
N ASP A 89 -7.66 4.55 3.97
CA ASP A 89 -6.28 4.12 4.11
C ASP A 89 -5.86 4.24 5.58
N PRO A 90 -5.51 3.13 6.25
CA PRO A 90 -5.08 3.17 7.64
C PRO A 90 -3.75 3.90 7.85
N LEU A 91 -2.87 3.98 6.83
CA LEU A 91 -1.62 4.71 6.89
C LEU A 91 -1.87 6.23 6.96
N ASP A 92 -2.82 6.74 6.17
CA ASP A 92 -3.25 8.14 6.23
C ASP A 92 -3.78 8.51 7.62
N ALA A 93 -4.62 7.63 8.20
CA ALA A 93 -5.18 7.83 9.53
C ALA A 93 -4.09 7.80 10.62
N ALA A 94 -3.20 6.81 10.56
CA ALA A 94 -2.07 6.69 11.49
C ALA A 94 -1.14 7.92 11.41
N THR A 95 -0.84 8.38 10.20
CA THR A 95 -0.02 9.57 9.96
C THR A 95 -0.67 10.84 10.54
N ALA A 96 -1.99 10.99 10.38
CA ALA A 96 -2.71 12.13 10.92
C ALA A 96 -2.74 12.16 12.46
N ILE A 97 -2.82 10.98 13.09
CA ILE A 97 -2.79 10.85 14.54
C ILE A 97 -1.39 11.16 15.09
N ASP A 98 -0.36 10.59 14.49
CA ASP A 98 1.05 10.79 14.90
C ASP A 98 1.47 12.25 14.76
N ALA A 99 1.15 12.88 13.62
CA ALA A 99 1.50 14.28 13.36
C ALA A 99 0.84 15.28 14.32
N ALA A 100 -0.24 14.89 15.01
CA ALA A 100 -0.95 15.76 15.94
C ALA A 100 -0.34 15.82 17.34
N ASP A 101 0.53 14.88 17.70
CA ASP A 101 1.25 14.80 19.01
C ASP A 101 0.31 15.01 20.22
N ILE A 102 -0.80 14.26 20.26
CA ILE A 102 -1.91 14.46 21.23
C ILE A 102 -1.90 13.46 22.39
N GLY A 103 -0.76 12.81 22.70
CA GLY A 103 -0.68 11.80 23.76
C GLY A 103 -1.47 10.52 23.44
N VAL A 104 -1.51 10.15 22.19
CA VAL A 104 -2.12 8.92 21.67
C VAL A 104 -1.02 8.01 21.11
N ARG A 105 -1.08 6.75 21.45
CA ARG A 105 -0.17 5.72 20.94
C ARG A 105 -0.94 4.72 20.09
N ILE A 106 -0.51 4.52 18.87
CA ILE A 106 -1.04 3.46 18.01
C ILE A 106 -0.29 2.18 18.35
N ASP A 107 -1.02 1.19 18.88
CA ASP A 107 -0.43 -0.10 19.27
C ASP A 107 -0.47 -1.11 18.12
N THR A 108 -1.52 -1.08 17.30
CA THR A 108 -1.78 -2.06 16.26
C THR A 108 -2.62 -1.44 15.15
N VAL A 109 -2.32 -1.78 13.91
CA VAL A 109 -3.20 -1.61 12.76
C VAL A 109 -3.69 -2.97 12.32
N ALA A 110 -4.97 -3.24 12.52
CA ALA A 110 -5.61 -4.51 12.21
C ALA A 110 -6.43 -4.41 10.92
N MET A 111 -6.33 -5.43 10.07
CA MET A 111 -7.21 -5.63 8.93
C MET A 111 -8.13 -6.82 9.19
N VAL A 112 -9.44 -6.61 9.07
CA VAL A 112 -10.44 -7.68 9.12
C VAL A 112 -10.64 -8.23 7.72
N ALA A 113 -10.45 -9.53 7.54
CA ALA A 113 -10.48 -10.18 6.24
C ALA A 113 -11.39 -11.41 6.23
N ASP A 114 -12.26 -11.48 5.23
CA ASP A 114 -13.05 -12.67 4.90
C ASP A 114 -12.22 -13.56 3.97
N LEU A 115 -11.80 -14.73 4.47
CA LEU A 115 -10.98 -15.66 3.70
C LEU A 115 -11.72 -16.33 2.53
N ALA A 116 -13.05 -16.27 2.48
CA ALA A 116 -13.83 -16.77 1.35
C ALA A 116 -13.83 -15.80 0.16
N THR A 117 -13.51 -14.51 0.36
CA THR A 117 -13.65 -13.50 -0.70
C THR A 117 -12.35 -12.77 -0.99
N ILE A 118 -11.44 -12.66 -0.04
CA ILE A 118 -10.27 -11.79 -0.09
C ILE A 118 -9.35 -12.06 -1.31
N ALA A 119 -9.15 -13.33 -1.69
CA ALA A 119 -8.30 -13.67 -2.84
C ALA A 119 -8.91 -13.14 -4.15
N ARG A 120 -10.20 -13.34 -4.34
CA ARG A 120 -10.95 -12.83 -5.50
C ARG A 120 -11.02 -11.30 -5.52
N GLU A 121 -11.23 -10.68 -4.36
CA GLU A 121 -11.31 -9.23 -4.23
C GLU A 121 -9.97 -8.54 -4.49
N LEU A 122 -8.86 -9.13 -4.02
CA LEU A 122 -7.51 -8.63 -4.31
C LEU A 122 -7.13 -8.79 -5.79
N GLY A 123 -7.61 -9.85 -6.47
CA GLY A 123 -7.33 -10.10 -7.89
C GLY A 123 -8.30 -9.44 -8.86
N GLY A 124 -9.39 -8.83 -8.38
CA GLY A 124 -10.46 -8.29 -9.24
C GLY A 124 -10.28 -6.83 -9.63
N GLY A 125 -11.10 -6.40 -10.61
CA GLY A 125 -11.17 -5.03 -11.11
C GLY A 125 -12.39 -4.23 -10.62
N GLU A 126 -13.20 -4.76 -9.67
CA GLU A 126 -14.39 -4.08 -9.15
C GLU A 126 -14.02 -2.73 -8.55
N THR A 127 -14.68 -1.66 -9.01
CA THR A 127 -14.46 -0.32 -8.46
C THR A 127 -15.25 -0.11 -7.16
N LEU A 128 -14.83 0.86 -6.35
CA LEU A 128 -15.60 1.27 -5.17
C LEU A 128 -16.99 1.78 -5.55
N ALA A 129 -17.13 2.36 -6.75
CA ALA A 129 -18.41 2.82 -7.29
C ALA A 129 -19.34 1.67 -7.63
N ASP A 130 -18.83 0.59 -8.23
CA ASP A 130 -19.60 -0.64 -8.53
C ASP A 130 -20.14 -1.27 -7.23
N ARG A 131 -19.35 -1.21 -6.16
CA ARG A 131 -19.75 -1.68 -4.81
C ARG A 131 -20.65 -0.71 -4.06
N GLY A 132 -20.86 0.50 -4.57
CA GLY A 132 -21.70 1.53 -3.94
C GLY A 132 -21.09 2.18 -2.68
N ILE A 133 -19.76 2.13 -2.53
CA ILE A 133 -19.01 2.69 -1.38
C ILE A 133 -17.98 3.74 -1.78
N ALA A 134 -18.01 4.25 -3.01
CA ALA A 134 -17.08 5.27 -3.48
C ALA A 134 -17.06 6.52 -2.57
N GLY A 135 -15.89 7.08 -2.36
CA GLY A 135 -15.65 8.27 -1.52
C GLY A 135 -16.05 9.59 -2.17
N GLY A 136 -16.68 9.54 -3.35
CA GLY A 136 -17.13 10.67 -4.15
C GLY A 136 -17.24 10.30 -5.62
N ALA A 137 -17.82 11.19 -6.44
CA ALA A 137 -18.07 10.93 -7.86
C ALA A 137 -16.80 10.70 -8.71
N THR A 138 -15.65 11.14 -8.23
CA THR A 138 -14.36 11.02 -8.92
C THR A 138 -13.46 9.93 -8.31
N ASP A 139 -13.97 9.12 -7.36
CA ASP A 139 -13.20 8.04 -6.74
C ASP A 139 -13.12 6.84 -7.67
N GLY A 140 -12.06 6.78 -8.46
CA GLY A 140 -11.80 5.68 -9.41
C GLY A 140 -11.03 4.51 -8.81
N ARG A 141 -10.85 4.44 -7.47
CA ARG A 141 -10.15 3.32 -6.83
C ARG A 141 -10.93 2.03 -6.97
N THR A 142 -10.19 0.93 -7.08
CA THR A 142 -10.74 -0.42 -7.02
C THR A 142 -10.72 -0.98 -5.61
N VAL A 143 -11.56 -1.96 -5.36
CA VAL A 143 -11.57 -2.75 -4.12
C VAL A 143 -10.20 -3.38 -3.88
N SER A 144 -9.59 -3.94 -4.93
CA SER A 144 -8.26 -4.55 -4.88
C SER A 144 -7.18 -3.57 -4.43
N SER A 145 -7.20 -2.32 -4.95
CA SER A 145 -6.22 -1.31 -4.57
C SER A 145 -6.33 -0.91 -3.10
N VAL A 146 -7.56 -0.74 -2.59
CA VAL A 146 -7.80 -0.39 -1.18
C VAL A 146 -7.40 -1.54 -0.26
N LEU A 147 -7.81 -2.78 -0.59
CA LEU A 147 -7.45 -3.97 0.19
C LEU A 147 -5.93 -4.20 0.25
N ALA A 148 -5.23 -4.00 -0.88
CA ALA A 148 -3.78 -4.14 -0.92
C ALA A 148 -3.09 -3.13 0.02
N HIS A 149 -3.50 -1.86 0.03
CA HIS A 149 -2.96 -0.85 0.93
C HIS A 149 -3.29 -1.14 2.40
N GLN A 150 -4.52 -1.59 2.69
CA GLN A 150 -4.90 -1.99 4.05
C GLN A 150 -4.05 -3.17 4.53
N ALA A 151 -3.86 -4.19 3.69
CA ALA A 151 -3.04 -5.35 4.01
C ALA A 151 -1.57 -4.99 4.24
N GLU A 152 -0.97 -4.16 3.35
CA GLU A 152 0.42 -3.74 3.43
C GLU A 152 0.72 -2.84 4.64
N THR A 153 -0.30 -2.15 5.17
CA THR A 153 -0.18 -1.32 6.37
C THR A 153 -0.36 -2.11 7.65
N ALA A 154 -1.18 -3.17 7.63
CA ALA A 154 -1.52 -3.94 8.81
C ALA A 154 -0.32 -4.68 9.42
N ASP A 155 -0.29 -4.77 10.74
CA ASP A 155 0.57 -5.65 11.54
C ASP A 155 -0.22 -6.80 12.20
N LEU A 156 -1.55 -6.80 12.01
CA LEU A 156 -2.46 -7.85 12.48
C LEU A 156 -3.57 -8.11 11.44
N PHE A 157 -3.73 -9.36 11.03
CA PHE A 157 -4.89 -9.84 10.30
C PHE A 157 -5.87 -10.50 11.25
N LEU A 158 -7.11 -10.04 11.24
CA LEU A 158 -8.23 -10.67 11.91
C LEU A 158 -9.03 -11.42 10.84
N THR A 159 -8.74 -12.69 10.69
CA THR A 159 -9.28 -13.52 9.63
C THR A 159 -10.56 -14.22 10.07
N TRP A 160 -11.49 -14.36 9.16
CA TRP A 160 -12.72 -15.11 9.36
C TRP A 160 -13.01 -15.93 8.09
N ALA A 161 -13.51 -17.14 8.29
CA ALA A 161 -13.95 -18.00 7.22
C ALA A 161 -15.34 -18.55 7.53
N PRO A 162 -16.36 -18.34 6.66
CA PRO A 162 -17.66 -18.99 6.81
C PRO A 162 -17.52 -20.52 6.92
N PRO A 163 -18.41 -21.23 7.64
CA PRO A 163 -18.31 -22.68 7.85
C PRO A 163 -18.26 -23.53 6.58
N HIS A 164 -18.67 -22.97 5.45
CA HIS A 164 -18.70 -23.65 4.13
C HIS A 164 -17.69 -23.11 3.13
N THR A 165 -16.72 -22.30 3.59
CA THR A 165 -15.65 -21.79 2.73
C THR A 165 -14.83 -22.95 2.18
N ASP A 166 -14.54 -22.90 0.86
CA ASP A 166 -13.61 -23.84 0.26
C ASP A 166 -12.23 -23.70 0.93
N PRO A 167 -11.65 -24.79 1.46
CA PRO A 167 -10.33 -24.75 2.09
C PRO A 167 -9.22 -24.20 1.19
N PHE A 168 -9.33 -24.39 -0.14
CA PHE A 168 -8.35 -23.83 -1.09
C PHE A 168 -8.50 -22.31 -1.22
N GLU A 169 -9.74 -21.79 -1.27
CA GLU A 169 -9.99 -20.35 -1.27
C GLU A 169 -9.49 -19.70 0.03
N ALA A 170 -9.80 -20.31 1.18
CA ALA A 170 -9.32 -19.82 2.47
C ALA A 170 -7.78 -19.83 2.57
N ALA A 171 -7.15 -20.89 2.07
CA ALA A 171 -5.68 -21.01 2.04
C ALA A 171 -5.05 -19.97 1.08
N ALA A 172 -5.63 -19.74 -0.08
CA ALA A 172 -5.19 -18.72 -1.03
C ALA A 172 -5.31 -17.32 -0.43
N GLY A 173 -6.45 -17.00 0.20
CA GLY A 173 -6.67 -15.73 0.89
C GLY A 173 -5.66 -15.49 2.00
N HIS A 174 -5.46 -16.47 2.89
CA HIS A 174 -4.48 -16.40 3.97
C HIS A 174 -3.04 -16.29 3.43
N GLY A 175 -2.71 -17.04 2.40
CA GLY A 175 -1.41 -16.98 1.73
C GLY A 175 -1.13 -15.59 1.14
N LEU A 176 -2.09 -14.98 0.41
CA LEU A 176 -1.95 -13.64 -0.14
C LEU A 176 -1.70 -12.61 0.96
N LEU A 177 -2.48 -12.63 2.04
CA LEU A 177 -2.27 -11.71 3.17
C LEU A 177 -0.88 -11.86 3.77
N THR A 178 -0.42 -13.11 4.00
CA THR A 178 0.92 -13.40 4.53
C THR A 178 2.02 -12.92 3.57
N HIS A 179 1.81 -13.06 2.27
CA HIS A 179 2.77 -12.61 1.27
C HIS A 179 2.77 -11.09 1.12
N LEU A 180 1.64 -10.40 1.27
CA LEU A 180 1.58 -8.93 1.24
C LEU A 180 2.25 -8.32 2.48
N SER A 181 2.01 -8.88 3.66
CA SER A 181 2.57 -8.42 4.94
C SER A 181 3.18 -9.56 5.75
N PRO A 182 4.41 -10.00 5.42
CA PRO A 182 5.07 -11.09 6.12
C PRO A 182 5.42 -10.79 7.59
N TRP A 183 5.35 -9.54 8.01
CA TRP A 183 5.51 -9.08 9.41
C TRP A 183 4.22 -9.16 10.21
N ALA A 184 3.05 -9.20 9.54
CA ALA A 184 1.76 -9.22 10.20
C ALA A 184 1.46 -10.60 10.80
N ARG A 185 0.73 -10.61 11.91
CA ARG A 185 0.19 -11.83 12.50
C ARG A 185 -1.22 -12.07 12.01
N SER A 186 -1.62 -13.32 12.00
CA SER A 186 -3.00 -13.73 11.78
C SER A 186 -3.62 -14.27 13.07
N LEU A 187 -4.83 -13.82 13.37
CA LEU A 187 -5.67 -14.35 14.43
C LEU A 187 -7.09 -14.58 13.89
N ASP A 188 -7.72 -15.63 14.37
CA ASP A 188 -9.13 -15.84 14.09
C ASP A 188 -9.96 -14.73 14.76
N LEU A 189 -10.83 -14.07 14.00
CA LEU A 189 -11.70 -13.00 14.49
C LEU A 189 -12.62 -13.48 15.61
N GLU A 190 -13.07 -14.74 15.57
CA GLU A 190 -13.92 -15.33 16.61
C GLU A 190 -13.15 -15.65 17.90
N ALA A 191 -11.84 -15.86 17.81
CA ALA A 191 -10.98 -16.10 18.96
C ALA A 191 -10.46 -14.81 19.63
N VAL A 192 -10.74 -13.64 19.06
CA VAL A 192 -10.28 -12.37 19.63
C VAL A 192 -10.92 -12.10 20.98
N THR A 193 -10.09 -12.04 22.00
CA THR A 193 -10.47 -11.68 23.38
C THR A 193 -9.81 -10.35 23.81
N ASP A 194 -8.65 -10.03 23.29
CA ASP A 194 -7.91 -8.81 23.57
C ASP A 194 -7.11 -8.38 22.32
N LEU A 195 -7.39 -7.17 21.82
CA LEU A 195 -6.69 -6.58 20.67
C LEU A 195 -5.40 -5.84 21.07
N THR A 196 -5.07 -5.82 22.35
CA THR A 196 -3.84 -5.17 22.78
C THR A 196 -2.62 -5.98 22.33
N ALA A 197 -1.58 -5.26 21.97
CA ALA A 197 -0.30 -5.91 21.74
C ALA A 197 0.09 -6.74 22.96
N PRO A 198 0.47 -8.01 22.82
CA PRO A 198 0.99 -8.79 23.92
C PRO A 198 2.11 -8.03 24.61
N ALA A 199 2.15 -8.06 25.95
CA ALA A 199 3.22 -7.46 26.72
C ALA A 199 4.58 -7.85 26.14
N GLY A 200 5.42 -6.84 25.84
CA GLY A 200 6.75 -7.06 25.26
C GLY A 200 6.84 -6.96 23.73
N ARG A 201 5.76 -6.64 23.00
CA ARG A 201 5.83 -6.28 21.58
C ARG A 201 6.06 -4.79 21.38
N PRO A 202 6.84 -4.39 20.34
CA PRO A 202 6.89 -3.00 19.92
C PRO A 202 5.48 -2.57 19.47
N ALA A 203 5.11 -1.33 19.76
CA ALA A 203 3.95 -0.67 19.18
C ALA A 203 4.07 -0.64 17.64
N PHE A 204 2.96 -0.38 16.97
CA PHE A 204 2.95 -0.14 15.52
C PHE A 204 4.01 0.89 15.14
N ASP A 205 4.87 0.52 14.21
CA ASP A 205 5.97 1.39 13.74
C ASP A 205 5.58 2.07 12.43
N LEU A 206 4.97 3.25 12.55
CA LEU A 206 4.55 4.08 11.42
C LEU A 206 5.72 4.42 10.49
N HIS A 207 6.90 4.68 11.05
CA HIS A 207 8.07 5.01 10.25
C HIS A 207 8.53 3.83 9.38
N ALA A 208 8.57 2.64 9.96
CA ALA A 208 8.89 1.42 9.22
C ALA A 208 7.86 1.12 8.11
N VAL A 209 6.56 1.43 8.33
CA VAL A 209 5.53 1.30 7.29
C VAL A 209 5.79 2.29 6.16
N HIS A 210 6.00 3.56 6.46
CA HIS A 210 6.33 4.55 5.45
C HIS A 210 7.56 4.18 4.62
N GLU A 211 8.60 3.68 5.28
CA GLU A 211 9.84 3.30 4.58
C GLU A 211 9.64 2.10 3.64
N ARG A 212 8.85 1.08 4.05
CA ARG A 212 8.50 -0.08 3.19
C ARG A 212 7.63 0.30 2.01
N THR A 213 6.83 1.35 2.18
CA THR A 213 5.87 1.79 1.16
C THR A 213 6.43 2.84 0.20
N GLN A 214 7.60 3.42 0.48
CA GLN A 214 8.21 4.43 -0.41
C GLN A 214 8.87 3.81 -1.64
N PRO A 215 8.61 4.36 -2.85
CA PRO A 215 9.35 3.98 -4.05
C PRO A 215 10.85 4.25 -3.92
N GLY A 216 11.69 3.33 -4.40
CA GLY A 216 13.15 3.41 -4.28
C GLY A 216 13.69 3.00 -2.91
N GLY A 217 12.85 2.61 -1.97
CA GLY A 217 13.21 1.95 -0.72
C GLY A 217 13.51 0.45 -0.90
N ALA A 218 13.83 -0.23 0.19
CA ALA A 218 14.00 -1.67 0.19
C ALA A 218 12.64 -2.39 0.13
N LEU A 219 12.46 -3.28 -0.82
CA LEU A 219 11.27 -4.14 -0.87
C LEU A 219 11.35 -5.23 0.21
N PRO A 220 10.22 -5.64 0.79
CA PRO A 220 10.16 -6.81 1.67
C PRO A 220 10.67 -8.05 0.95
N GLY A 221 11.30 -8.96 1.69
CA GLY A 221 11.72 -10.24 1.15
C GLY A 221 10.56 -11.09 0.62
N CYS A 222 10.89 -12.16 -0.11
CA CYS A 222 9.90 -13.13 -0.57
C CYS A 222 9.70 -14.19 0.51
N PRO A 223 8.49 -14.34 1.06
CA PRO A 223 8.15 -15.51 1.87
C PRO A 223 8.24 -16.81 1.05
N ASP A 224 8.38 -17.93 1.74
CA ASP A 224 8.26 -19.22 1.09
C ASP A 224 6.87 -19.40 0.48
N PRO A 225 6.74 -20.02 -0.70
CA PRO A 225 5.45 -20.24 -1.34
C PRO A 225 4.47 -21.00 -0.43
N VAL A 226 3.20 -20.58 -0.44
CA VAL A 226 2.12 -21.22 0.33
C VAL A 226 1.02 -21.66 -0.64
N GLY A 227 0.91 -22.95 -0.93
CA GLY A 227 -0.01 -23.48 -1.92
C GLY A 227 0.24 -22.86 -3.29
N GLN A 228 -0.76 -22.18 -3.83
CA GLN A 228 -0.71 -21.48 -5.12
C GLN A 228 -0.11 -20.06 -5.01
N VAL A 229 0.11 -19.55 -3.78
CA VAL A 229 0.60 -18.20 -3.57
C VAL A 229 2.11 -18.17 -3.60
N SER A 230 2.65 -17.29 -4.42
CA SER A 230 4.08 -17.03 -4.50
C SER A 230 4.39 -15.54 -4.64
N THR A 231 5.63 -15.20 -4.32
CA THR A 231 6.18 -13.85 -4.51
C THR A 231 7.54 -13.98 -5.17
N LEU A 232 7.79 -13.12 -6.14
CA LEU A 232 9.10 -12.97 -6.75
C LEU A 232 9.50 -11.50 -6.81
N ILE A 233 10.80 -11.22 -6.82
CA ILE A 233 11.34 -9.89 -7.08
C ILE A 233 12.14 -9.96 -8.37
N TRP A 234 11.73 -9.18 -9.37
CA TRP A 234 12.46 -9.00 -10.61
C TRP A 234 13.31 -7.73 -10.52
N ARG A 235 14.55 -7.81 -10.98
CA ARG A 235 15.52 -6.71 -10.93
C ARG A 235 16.26 -6.56 -12.24
N SER A 236 16.49 -5.29 -12.64
CA SER A 236 17.36 -4.98 -13.76
C SER A 236 18.14 -3.68 -13.52
N ARG A 237 19.42 -3.67 -13.97
CA ARG A 237 20.26 -2.47 -14.05
C ARG A 237 20.16 -1.77 -15.41
N ARG A 238 19.35 -2.31 -16.32
CA ARG A 238 19.05 -1.69 -17.59
C ARG A 238 17.72 -0.98 -17.51
N PRO A 239 17.59 0.21 -18.10
CA PRO A 239 16.30 0.87 -18.19
C PRO A 239 15.39 0.12 -19.17
N PHE A 240 14.09 0.23 -18.95
CA PHE A 240 13.11 -0.23 -19.93
C PHE A 240 13.10 0.65 -21.18
N HIS A 241 12.97 0.01 -22.35
CA HIS A 241 12.57 0.69 -23.58
C HIS A 241 11.10 1.07 -23.48
N PRO A 242 10.71 2.34 -23.69
CA PRO A 242 9.34 2.78 -23.41
C PRO A 242 8.26 2.00 -24.16
N GLU A 243 8.44 1.82 -25.48
CA GLU A 243 7.44 1.12 -26.30
C GLU A 243 7.38 -0.38 -25.97
N ARG A 244 8.53 -1.02 -25.69
CA ARG A 244 8.54 -2.45 -25.31
C ARG A 244 7.90 -2.67 -23.94
N LEU A 245 8.20 -1.79 -22.98
CA LEU A 245 7.53 -1.86 -21.68
C LEU A 245 6.01 -1.69 -21.84
N TYR A 246 5.58 -0.70 -22.64
CA TYR A 246 4.17 -0.47 -22.86
C TYR A 246 3.47 -1.70 -23.44
N ALA A 247 4.10 -2.37 -24.43
CA ALA A 247 3.59 -3.60 -25.00
C ALA A 247 3.62 -4.80 -24.04
N ALA A 248 4.51 -4.79 -23.04
CA ALA A 248 4.64 -5.86 -22.05
C ALA A 248 3.65 -5.74 -20.88
N LEU A 249 2.97 -4.59 -20.67
CA LEU A 249 2.14 -4.36 -19.49
C LEU A 249 1.02 -5.39 -19.36
N GLU A 250 0.21 -5.57 -20.40
CA GLU A 250 -0.88 -6.54 -20.41
C GLU A 250 -0.38 -7.98 -20.22
N PRO A 251 0.58 -8.49 -21.02
CA PRO A 251 1.16 -9.81 -20.79
C PRO A 251 1.70 -10.04 -19.37
N VAL A 252 2.31 -9.03 -18.75
CA VAL A 252 2.85 -9.15 -17.39
C VAL A 252 1.72 -9.28 -16.36
N LEU A 253 0.64 -8.53 -16.51
CA LEU A 253 -0.49 -8.58 -15.59
C LEU A 253 -1.29 -9.89 -15.72
N ASP A 254 -1.33 -10.49 -16.90
CA ASP A 254 -2.05 -11.75 -17.17
C ASP A 254 -1.33 -13.00 -16.65
N THR A 255 -0.16 -12.85 -15.99
CA THR A 255 0.62 -14.00 -15.49
C THR A 255 0.15 -14.56 -14.14
N GLY A 256 -1.02 -14.21 -13.63
CA GLY A 256 -1.51 -14.61 -12.30
C GLY A 256 -1.06 -13.66 -11.18
N VAL A 257 -0.51 -12.52 -11.55
CA VAL A 257 -0.14 -11.45 -10.60
C VAL A 257 -1.39 -10.82 -10.01
N VAL A 258 -1.46 -10.76 -8.67
CA VAL A 258 -2.53 -10.10 -7.91
C VAL A 258 -2.07 -8.72 -7.43
N ARG A 259 -0.82 -8.61 -7.03
CA ARG A 259 -0.21 -7.37 -6.57
C ARG A 259 1.20 -7.24 -7.10
N ALA A 260 1.53 -6.10 -7.72
CA ALA A 260 2.92 -5.77 -7.98
C ALA A 260 3.24 -4.36 -7.49
N ARG A 261 4.45 -4.21 -6.93
CA ARG A 261 4.90 -2.97 -6.35
C ARG A 261 6.40 -2.81 -6.48
N GLY A 262 6.82 -1.59 -6.76
CA GLY A 262 8.24 -1.30 -6.82
C GLY A 262 8.54 0.02 -7.51
N HIS A 263 9.69 0.06 -8.15
CA HIS A 263 10.12 1.21 -8.90
C HIS A 263 10.79 0.77 -10.20
N LEU A 264 10.74 1.65 -11.18
CA LEU A 264 11.31 1.37 -12.49
C LEU A 264 12.13 2.54 -13.04
N TRP A 265 13.10 2.18 -13.86
CA TRP A 265 13.92 3.09 -14.63
C TRP A 265 13.53 3.02 -16.11
N LEU A 266 13.00 4.12 -16.65
CA LEU A 266 12.57 4.24 -18.04
C LEU A 266 13.59 5.02 -18.84
N ALA A 267 14.00 4.52 -20.01
CA ALA A 267 15.05 5.10 -20.83
C ALA A 267 14.73 6.52 -21.31
N SER A 268 13.48 6.81 -21.67
CA SER A 268 13.02 8.15 -22.07
C SER A 268 13.00 9.17 -20.91
N ARG A 269 13.11 8.70 -19.65
CA ARG A 269 13.05 9.52 -18.43
C ARG A 269 14.20 9.22 -17.49
N PRO A 270 15.47 9.37 -17.92
CA PRO A 270 16.63 8.82 -17.21
C PRO A 270 16.85 9.43 -15.81
N LEU A 271 16.27 10.60 -15.53
CA LEU A 271 16.41 11.30 -14.24
C LEU A 271 15.24 11.06 -13.28
N THR A 272 14.13 10.48 -13.76
CA THR A 272 12.90 10.30 -13.00
C THR A 272 12.83 8.90 -12.42
N LEU A 273 12.66 8.81 -11.11
CA LEU A 273 12.22 7.59 -10.44
C LEU A 273 10.73 7.44 -10.68
N LEU A 274 10.31 6.33 -11.26
CA LEU A 274 8.91 6.00 -11.45
C LEU A 274 8.50 4.90 -10.45
N SER A 275 7.32 5.01 -9.85
CA SER A 275 6.70 3.92 -9.10
C SER A 275 5.96 2.96 -10.03
N TRP A 276 5.88 1.71 -9.64
CA TRP A 276 4.99 0.68 -10.20
C TRP A 276 4.06 0.21 -9.10
N GLU A 277 2.77 0.37 -9.30
CA GLU A 277 1.72 -0.06 -8.37
C GLU A 277 0.62 -0.76 -9.15
N SER A 278 0.47 -2.07 -9.00
CA SER A 278 -0.69 -2.79 -9.56
C SER A 278 -1.42 -3.56 -8.47
N ALA A 279 -2.74 -3.58 -8.55
CA ALA A 279 -3.60 -4.38 -7.68
C ALA A 279 -4.81 -4.88 -8.49
N GLY A 280 -5.00 -6.18 -8.51
CA GLY A 280 -5.97 -6.82 -9.40
C GLY A 280 -5.72 -6.41 -10.85
N GLU A 281 -6.75 -5.93 -11.52
CA GLU A 281 -6.72 -5.51 -12.92
C GLU A 281 -6.22 -4.08 -13.14
N THR A 282 -5.79 -3.37 -12.10
CA THR A 282 -5.36 -1.97 -12.22
C THR A 282 -3.84 -1.84 -12.10
N LEU A 283 -3.30 -0.92 -12.90
CA LEU A 283 -1.89 -0.54 -12.87
C LEU A 283 -1.76 0.99 -12.87
N ALA A 284 -0.95 1.50 -11.95
CA ALA A 284 -0.50 2.89 -11.93
C ALA A 284 1.03 2.95 -12.05
N ILE A 285 1.51 3.77 -12.98
CA ILE A 285 2.92 4.15 -13.09
C ILE A 285 2.97 5.66 -12.91
N GLU A 286 3.69 6.13 -11.89
CA GLU A 286 3.67 7.55 -11.51
C GLU A 286 5.07 8.07 -11.20
N PRO A 287 5.32 9.40 -11.38
CA PRO A 287 6.56 10.00 -10.94
C PRO A 287 6.69 9.98 -9.40
N ALA A 288 7.68 9.27 -8.90
CA ALA A 288 7.99 9.15 -7.47
C ALA A 288 9.19 10.03 -7.03
N GLY A 289 9.58 10.97 -7.88
CA GLY A 289 10.69 11.90 -7.65
C GLY A 289 11.87 11.69 -8.59
N ARG A 290 13.07 11.99 -8.09
CA ARG A 290 14.32 11.85 -8.89
C ARG A 290 15.19 10.74 -8.30
N TRP A 291 15.96 10.11 -9.17
CA TRP A 291 17.06 9.25 -8.74
C TRP A 291 18.08 10.05 -7.93
N LEU A 292 18.67 9.45 -6.91
CA LEU A 292 19.66 10.13 -6.06
C LEU A 292 20.98 10.38 -6.80
N HIS A 293 21.30 9.57 -7.83
CA HIS A 293 22.41 9.82 -8.74
C HIS A 293 22.37 11.23 -9.36
N ALA A 294 21.18 11.70 -9.69
CA ALA A 294 20.98 13.02 -10.30
C ALA A 294 20.57 14.09 -9.29
N ALA A 295 20.58 13.77 -7.98
CA ALA A 295 20.13 14.67 -6.94
C ALA A 295 21.25 15.65 -6.52
N ASP A 296 20.85 16.88 -6.23
CA ASP A 296 21.73 17.82 -5.55
C ASP A 296 21.92 17.42 -4.07
N PRO A 297 22.95 17.99 -3.36
CA PRO A 297 23.22 17.64 -1.97
C PRO A 297 22.06 17.91 -1.01
N ALA A 298 21.17 18.87 -1.31
CA ALA A 298 20.02 19.18 -0.47
C ALA A 298 18.93 18.12 -0.63
N THR A 299 18.67 17.69 -1.84
CA THR A 299 17.74 16.59 -2.16
C THR A 299 18.25 15.27 -1.59
N TRP A 300 19.55 14.99 -1.67
CA TRP A 300 20.15 13.83 -1.03
C TRP A 300 19.92 13.82 0.48
N ARG A 301 20.14 14.95 1.16
CA ARG A 301 19.92 15.06 2.62
C ARG A 301 18.45 14.90 3.03
N ARG A 302 17.51 15.32 2.17
CA ARG A 302 16.06 15.19 2.41
C ARG A 302 15.52 13.79 2.16
N ALA A 303 16.22 12.96 1.42
CA ALA A 303 15.85 11.56 1.24
C ALA A 303 15.87 10.81 2.59
N SER A 304 14.96 9.87 2.77
CA SER A 304 14.88 9.08 4.01
C SER A 304 16.20 8.31 4.27
N PRO A 305 16.53 8.01 5.53
CA PRO A 305 17.71 7.23 5.86
C PRO A 305 17.78 5.90 5.12
N ILE A 306 16.67 5.16 5.03
CA ILE A 306 16.61 3.87 4.32
C ILE A 306 16.85 4.07 2.83
N ARG A 307 16.21 5.04 2.18
CA ARG A 307 16.44 5.31 0.76
C ARG A 307 17.91 5.63 0.46
N ARG A 308 18.54 6.44 1.32
CA ARG A 308 19.99 6.74 1.17
C ARG A 308 20.84 5.50 1.37
N THR A 309 20.53 4.69 2.37
CA THR A 309 21.25 3.44 2.64
C THR A 309 21.10 2.46 1.49
N THR A 310 19.88 2.24 1.00
CA THR A 310 19.61 1.35 -0.14
C THR A 310 20.33 1.85 -1.40
N ALA A 311 20.26 3.16 -1.68
CA ALA A 311 20.99 3.76 -2.81
C ALA A 311 22.51 3.55 -2.68
N SER A 312 23.06 3.71 -1.47
CA SER A 312 24.50 3.55 -1.23
C SER A 312 24.97 2.10 -1.34
N LEU A 313 24.18 1.15 -0.84
CA LEU A 313 24.50 -0.27 -0.91
C LEU A 313 24.45 -0.81 -2.34
N ASP A 314 23.53 -0.29 -3.15
CA ASP A 314 23.30 -0.70 -4.53
C ASP A 314 23.91 0.24 -5.56
N TRP A 315 24.83 1.12 -5.17
CA TRP A 315 25.41 2.12 -6.04
C TRP A 315 26.24 1.50 -7.17
N HIS A 316 25.84 1.79 -8.43
CA HIS A 316 26.61 1.41 -9.61
C HIS A 316 27.52 2.57 -10.04
N PRO A 317 28.80 2.30 -10.41
CA PRO A 317 29.76 3.37 -10.78
C PRO A 317 29.26 4.28 -11.91
N GLU A 318 28.56 3.74 -12.90
CA GLU A 318 28.05 4.45 -14.07
C GLU A 318 26.61 4.95 -13.89
N TYR A 319 25.74 4.13 -13.29
CA TYR A 319 24.30 4.40 -13.23
C TYR A 319 23.81 4.90 -11.88
N GLY A 320 24.67 4.96 -10.86
CA GLY A 320 24.29 5.36 -9.50
C GLY A 320 23.28 4.41 -8.88
N ASP A 321 22.23 4.96 -8.29
CA ASP A 321 21.12 4.21 -7.66
C ASP A 321 20.03 3.77 -8.65
N ARG A 322 20.20 4.07 -9.95
CA ARG A 322 19.20 3.76 -10.99
C ARG A 322 19.11 2.27 -11.23
N ARG A 323 17.91 1.74 -11.08
CA ARG A 323 17.57 0.35 -11.34
C ARG A 323 16.06 0.18 -11.43
N THR A 324 15.63 -0.93 -11.95
CA THR A 324 14.26 -1.42 -11.75
C THR A 324 14.26 -2.51 -10.71
N GLU A 325 13.32 -2.45 -9.80
CA GLU A 325 13.06 -3.48 -8.80
C GLU A 325 11.56 -3.53 -8.53
N ILE A 326 10.92 -4.64 -8.90
CA ILE A 326 9.47 -4.83 -8.76
C ILE A 326 9.23 -6.18 -8.08
N ARG A 327 8.41 -6.15 -7.04
CA ARG A 327 7.96 -7.33 -6.31
C ARG A 327 6.58 -7.70 -6.82
N PHE A 328 6.42 -8.93 -7.29
CA PHE A 328 5.19 -9.50 -7.78
C PHE A 328 4.69 -10.56 -6.82
N THR A 329 3.43 -10.48 -6.41
CA THR A 329 2.75 -11.46 -5.55
C THR A 329 1.47 -11.91 -6.26
N GLY A 330 1.20 -13.19 -6.28
CA GLY A 330 0.01 -13.70 -6.97
C GLY A 330 -0.25 -15.19 -6.77
N LEU A 331 -1.18 -15.69 -7.57
CA LEU A 331 -1.63 -17.08 -7.58
C LEU A 331 -1.13 -17.75 -8.86
N ASP A 332 -0.45 -18.91 -8.71
CA ASP A 332 0.09 -19.69 -9.82
C ASP A 332 0.85 -18.83 -10.85
N ILE A 333 1.70 -17.91 -10.36
CA ILE A 333 2.41 -16.97 -11.24
C ILE A 333 3.20 -17.71 -12.32
N ALA A 334 2.92 -17.42 -13.59
CA ALA A 334 3.68 -17.89 -14.73
C ALA A 334 5.04 -17.18 -14.78
N THR A 335 5.93 -17.55 -13.85
CA THR A 335 7.20 -16.85 -13.58
C THR A 335 8.10 -16.74 -14.81
N ALA A 336 8.15 -17.77 -15.65
CA ALA A 336 8.98 -17.79 -16.83
C ALA A 336 8.49 -16.76 -17.87
N GLU A 337 7.19 -16.71 -18.12
CA GLU A 337 6.54 -15.78 -19.03
C GLU A 337 6.70 -14.33 -18.53
N LEU A 338 6.47 -14.11 -17.24
CA LEU A 338 6.62 -12.80 -16.60
C LEU A 338 8.06 -12.29 -16.74
N CYS A 339 9.05 -13.11 -16.38
CA CYS A 339 10.45 -12.73 -16.49
C CYS A 339 10.87 -12.49 -17.96
N SER A 340 10.43 -13.33 -18.91
CA SER A 340 10.73 -13.16 -20.33
C SER A 340 10.18 -11.84 -20.86
N ALA A 341 8.93 -11.50 -20.55
CA ALA A 341 8.31 -10.25 -20.98
C ALA A 341 9.05 -9.01 -20.45
N LEU A 342 9.49 -9.05 -19.20
CA LEU A 342 10.26 -7.95 -18.60
C LEU A 342 11.70 -7.88 -19.14
N ASP A 343 12.36 -9.03 -19.35
CA ASP A 343 13.72 -9.09 -19.88
C ASP A 343 13.79 -8.62 -21.34
N GLU A 344 12.75 -8.89 -22.13
CA GLU A 344 12.64 -8.41 -23.52
C GLU A 344 12.35 -6.90 -23.60
N ALA A 345 11.75 -6.33 -22.55
CA ALA A 345 11.41 -4.92 -22.50
C ALA A 345 12.57 -3.99 -22.12
N VAL A 346 13.67 -4.49 -21.53
CA VAL A 346 14.84 -3.65 -21.21
C VAL A 346 15.70 -3.34 -22.44
N LEU A 347 16.50 -2.30 -22.37
CA LEU A 347 17.44 -1.93 -23.45
C LEU A 347 18.45 -3.06 -23.73
N THR A 348 18.70 -3.31 -25.01
CA THR A 348 19.74 -4.21 -25.52
C THR A 348 21.15 -3.62 -25.32
N ASP A 349 22.20 -4.42 -25.50
CA ASP A 349 23.59 -3.95 -25.40
C ASP A 349 23.89 -2.79 -26.38
N ILE A 350 23.35 -2.88 -27.60
CA ILE A 350 23.52 -1.84 -28.62
C ILE A 350 22.85 -0.55 -28.19
N GLU A 351 21.63 -0.61 -27.69
CA GLU A 351 20.89 0.55 -27.19
C GLU A 351 21.56 1.16 -25.96
N MET A 352 22.07 0.32 -25.04
CA MET A 352 22.84 0.80 -23.88
C MET A 352 24.07 1.62 -24.32
N THR A 353 24.78 1.16 -25.35
CA THR A 353 25.97 1.85 -25.89
C THR A 353 25.65 3.20 -26.51
N ALA A 354 24.41 3.41 -26.98
CA ALA A 354 23.99 4.68 -27.59
C ALA A 354 23.91 5.84 -26.55
N GLY A 355 23.75 5.55 -25.27
CA GLY A 355 23.82 6.50 -24.17
C GLY A 355 22.55 7.32 -23.93
N GLU A 356 22.51 7.98 -22.78
CA GLU A 356 21.29 8.64 -22.23
C GLU A 356 20.71 9.74 -23.15
N LEU A 357 21.55 10.46 -23.90
CA LEU A 357 21.05 11.49 -24.81
C LEU A 357 20.22 10.91 -25.97
N VAL A 358 20.52 9.67 -26.39
CA VAL A 358 19.73 8.95 -27.38
C VAL A 358 18.49 8.35 -26.75
N TRP A 359 18.63 7.73 -25.57
CA TRP A 359 17.49 7.13 -24.87
C TRP A 359 16.40 8.15 -24.56
N ALA A 360 16.76 9.37 -24.13
CA ALA A 360 15.81 10.43 -23.82
C ALA A 360 14.98 10.91 -25.03
N ARG A 361 15.36 10.49 -26.25
CA ARG A 361 14.63 10.81 -27.49
C ARG A 361 13.77 9.66 -28.01
N LEU A 362 13.77 8.52 -27.31
CA LEU A 362 12.91 7.40 -27.67
C LEU A 362 11.44 7.83 -27.59
N PRO A 363 10.58 7.36 -28.50
CA PRO A 363 9.13 7.55 -28.38
C PRO A 363 8.64 7.05 -27.03
N ASP A 364 7.85 7.89 -26.33
CA ASP A 364 7.39 7.60 -24.98
C ASP A 364 5.86 7.55 -24.91
N PRO A 365 5.27 6.34 -25.02
CA PRO A 365 3.82 6.16 -24.97
C PRO A 365 3.22 6.51 -23.60
N PHE A 366 4.05 6.67 -22.54
CA PHE A 366 3.60 7.07 -21.22
C PHE A 366 3.40 8.58 -21.08
N THR A 367 3.79 9.39 -22.06
CA THR A 367 3.66 10.86 -22.01
C THR A 367 2.24 11.35 -21.71
N PRO A 368 1.13 10.75 -22.22
CA PRO A 368 -0.23 11.19 -21.89
C PRO A 368 -0.56 11.11 -20.40
N TRP A 369 0.06 10.19 -19.66
CA TRP A 369 -0.18 9.98 -18.23
C TRP A 369 0.89 10.64 -17.35
N LEU A 370 2.15 10.58 -17.75
CA LEU A 370 3.29 11.08 -16.97
C LEU A 370 3.62 12.55 -17.27
N GLY A 371 2.96 13.15 -18.24
CA GLY A 371 3.34 14.47 -18.75
C GLY A 371 4.69 14.45 -19.50
N PRO A 372 5.22 15.61 -19.93
CA PRO A 372 6.50 15.69 -20.65
C PRO A 372 7.67 15.25 -19.75
N ALA A 373 8.63 14.54 -20.34
CA ALA A 373 9.87 14.17 -19.65
C ALA A 373 10.67 15.41 -19.26
N ALA A 374 11.32 15.38 -18.08
CA ALA A 374 12.23 16.45 -17.69
C ALA A 374 13.48 16.42 -18.61
N GLU A 375 13.82 17.53 -19.25
CA GLU A 375 15.02 17.61 -20.10
C GLU A 375 16.28 17.34 -19.28
N PRO A 376 17.21 16.50 -19.79
CA PRO A 376 18.54 16.38 -19.23
C PRO A 376 19.28 17.71 -19.40
N GLY A 377 19.42 18.48 -18.34
CA GLY A 377 20.18 19.74 -18.36
C GLY A 377 19.48 20.97 -17.80
N THR A 378 18.18 21.00 -17.60
CA THR A 378 17.50 22.13 -16.96
C THR A 378 17.67 22.07 -15.43
N ARG A 379 18.70 22.71 -14.88
CA ARG A 379 18.68 23.17 -13.50
C ARG A 379 17.54 24.18 -13.39
N ARG A 380 16.39 23.77 -12.89
CA ARG A 380 15.40 24.74 -12.39
C ARG A 380 16.03 25.39 -11.16
N THR A 381 16.60 26.59 -11.34
CA THR A 381 16.83 27.53 -10.25
C THR A 381 15.45 27.90 -9.69
N ALA A 382 15.16 27.45 -8.45
CA ALA A 382 14.08 27.97 -7.63
C ALA A 382 14.64 29.03 -6.71
#